data_393a56511689968b11a81685b672cc3b
#
_entry.id   393a56511689968b11a81685b672cc3b
#
_cell.length_a   1.000
_cell.length_b   1.000
_cell.length_c   1.000
_cell.angle_alpha   90.00
_cell.angle_beta   90.00
_cell.angle_gamma   90.00
#
_symmetry.space_group_name_H-M   'P 1'
#
loop_
_entity.id
_entity.type
_entity.pdbx_description
1 polymer ?
#
loop_
_entity_poly.entity_id
_entity_poly.type
_entity_poly.pdbx_seq_one_letter_code
_entity_poly.pdbx_strand_id
1 'polypeptide(L)'
;MLMPWRHRYRSASIRLALLAVPALLLGGCIGDQTALLAPASSQGELAPRISPIQRAADREHQRLLSAFGGEYRAPAARAALGEVVQRLAKASDGQIGAYEITILNSPVVNAFALPNGRLYVTRGLLALASDTAEIASVLAHEIAHVTAQHAVERAEKEAESALVSQVVSQVLKDPTAGAAVQAGSRLSLARFSRQQELTADQISVRNIARAGYDPYGASRFLAALGRNTAFRNAGQGQSAEDKRLDILSSHPSTPERVAAVTAAARQIGAPGIGESDPRQWLTAIDGLAFGDDPRDGVVRGRRYLNSALRISFTAPEGFSLESARDMVIGIGSNGSQALRFDSVTLKPDQTLASYVSSGWIDGVQTGPVETREIAGLPAAVATGKGTDWVFGLAAIQAGDRVYRFILAARGGSDPARPMQALISSFHALTPGEAQAARPLQIRIVTAGAGDTTASLAQRMQGQDRALELFQVLNGLDRNQALVPGQRYKVVAE
;
A
#
# COMPACT_ATOMS: atom_id res chain seq x y z
N MET A 1 13.30 30.73 -57.88
CA MET A 1 13.01 32.13 -57.64
C MET A 1 12.72 32.24 -56.14
N LEU A 2 13.80 32.41 -55.32
CA LEU A 2 14.28 33.64 -54.67
C LEU A 2 13.26 34.17 -53.64
N MET A 3 13.48 34.28 -52.36
CA MET A 3 14.57 34.95 -51.65
C MET A 3 14.56 34.59 -50.14
N PRO A 4 15.68 34.66 -49.39
CA PRO A 4 15.77 34.36 -47.97
C PRO A 4 15.63 35.63 -47.14
N TRP A 5 14.94 35.55 -45.99
CA TRP A 5 14.89 36.63 -44.99
C TRP A 5 15.92 36.37 -43.88
N ARG A 6 16.91 37.25 -43.78
CA ARG A 6 17.83 37.39 -42.65
C ARG A 6 17.22 38.32 -41.64
N HIS A 7 17.05 37.92 -40.38
CA HIS A 7 16.86 38.81 -39.25
C HIS A 7 18.14 38.93 -38.42
N ARG A 8 18.58 40.17 -38.31
CA ARG A 8 19.74 40.63 -37.53
C ARG A 8 19.38 40.65 -36.06
N TYR A 9 20.13 39.98 -35.21
CA TYR A 9 20.14 40.19 -33.78
C TYR A 9 21.01 41.39 -33.41
N ARG A 10 20.43 42.39 -32.75
CA ARG A 10 21.13 43.49 -32.10
C ARG A 10 21.50 43.06 -30.69
N SER A 11 22.79 43.00 -30.38
CA SER A 11 23.35 42.85 -29.05
C SER A 11 23.18 44.13 -28.23
N ALA A 12 22.48 44.08 -27.11
CA ALA A 12 22.44 45.13 -26.10
C ALA A 12 23.41 44.77 -24.98
N SER A 13 24.48 45.58 -24.90
CA SER A 13 25.47 45.48 -23.82
C SER A 13 24.96 46.20 -22.58
N ILE A 14 24.77 45.48 -21.47
CA ILE A 14 24.47 46.04 -20.15
C ILE A 14 25.80 46.31 -19.44
N ARG A 15 26.09 47.59 -19.19
CA ARG A 15 27.24 48.04 -18.39
C ARG A 15 26.94 47.87 -16.90
N LEU A 16 27.80 47.14 -16.21
CA LEU A 16 27.80 46.99 -14.75
C LEU A 16 28.41 48.29 -14.14
N ALA A 17 27.67 48.98 -13.32
CA ALA A 17 28.17 50.13 -12.53
C ALA A 17 28.64 49.61 -11.14
N LEU A 18 29.94 49.74 -10.88
CA LEU A 18 30.55 49.55 -9.57
C LEU A 18 30.26 50.78 -8.71
N LEU A 19 29.60 50.63 -7.57
CA LEU A 19 29.52 51.62 -6.49
C LEU A 19 30.51 51.24 -5.39
N ALA A 20 31.54 52.09 -5.23
CA ALA A 20 32.50 52.06 -4.14
C ALA A 20 31.89 52.73 -2.90
N VAL A 21 31.99 52.10 -1.72
CA VAL A 21 31.63 52.67 -0.42
C VAL A 21 32.93 52.97 0.34
N PRO A 22 33.13 54.16 0.88
CA PRO A 22 34.36 54.53 1.60
C PRO A 22 34.35 54.04 3.05
N ALA A 23 35.51 53.56 3.51
CA ALA A 23 35.81 53.21 4.89
C ALA A 23 36.00 54.50 5.74
N LEU A 24 35.24 54.60 6.81
CA LEU A 24 35.50 55.58 7.88
C LEU A 24 36.21 54.89 9.03
N LEU A 25 37.46 55.30 9.22
CA LEU A 25 38.27 55.04 10.39
C LEU A 25 37.91 56.03 11.52
N LEU A 26 37.50 55.52 12.68
CA LEU A 26 37.51 56.26 13.93
C LEU A 26 38.24 55.43 14.97
N GLY A 27 39.41 55.91 15.35
CA GLY A 27 40.18 55.37 16.48
C GLY A 27 39.66 55.94 17.81
N GLY A 28 39.83 55.16 18.88
CA GLY A 28 39.49 55.62 20.23
C GLY A 28 39.80 54.63 21.30
N CYS A 29 40.90 54.85 21.98
CA CYS A 29 41.25 54.61 23.38
C CYS A 29 41.40 53.18 23.91
N ILE A 30 42.64 52.91 24.29
CA ILE A 30 43.21 51.89 25.14
C ILE A 30 42.60 51.95 26.54
N GLY A 31 42.05 50.80 26.98
CA GLY A 31 41.69 50.53 28.36
C GLY A 31 42.08 49.12 28.71
N ASP A 32 43.18 49.00 29.49
CA ASP A 32 43.76 47.77 29.99
C ASP A 32 42.83 47.13 31.03
N GLN A 33 42.28 45.92 30.78
CA GLN A 33 41.75 45.04 31.81
C GLN A 33 42.07 43.60 31.44
N THR A 34 43.12 43.10 32.12
CA THR A 34 43.39 41.69 32.24
C THR A 34 42.21 40.96 32.95
N ALA A 35 41.28 40.38 32.16
CA ALA A 35 40.31 39.43 32.67
C ALA A 35 40.71 38.04 32.23
N LEU A 36 40.90 37.17 33.19
CA LEU A 36 41.28 35.76 33.16
C LEU A 36 40.43 35.02 32.08
N LEU A 37 41.12 34.48 31.08
CA LEU A 37 40.59 33.52 30.13
C LEU A 37 40.29 32.17 30.87
N ALA A 38 39.04 31.93 31.22
CA ALA A 38 38.54 30.60 31.42
C ALA A 38 38.30 29.96 30.04
N PRO A 39 38.69 28.72 29.81
CA PRO A 39 38.40 28.01 28.56
C PRO A 39 36.90 27.74 28.52
N ALA A 40 36.20 28.39 27.58
CA ALA A 40 34.81 28.05 27.23
C ALA A 40 34.78 26.67 26.53
N SER A 41 34.69 25.63 27.32
CA SER A 41 34.28 24.29 26.85
C SER A 41 32.77 24.29 26.69
N SER A 42 32.32 24.67 25.54
CA SER A 42 30.96 24.33 25.06
C SER A 42 31.06 23.98 23.59
N GLN A 43 31.60 22.82 23.29
CA GLN A 43 31.23 22.08 22.11
C GLN A 43 29.82 21.58 22.38
N GLY A 44 28.82 22.46 22.22
CA GLY A 44 27.44 22.07 21.95
C GLY A 44 27.51 21.32 20.64
N GLU A 45 27.47 20.00 20.71
CA GLU A 45 27.24 19.11 19.58
C GLU A 45 25.96 19.59 18.89
N LEU A 46 26.10 20.36 17.81
CA LEU A 46 25.00 20.78 16.98
C LEU A 46 24.39 19.52 16.42
N ALA A 47 23.25 19.10 16.97
CA ALA A 47 22.45 18.01 16.41
C ALA A 47 22.39 18.19 14.90
N PRO A 48 22.66 17.17 14.08
CA PRO A 48 22.74 17.31 12.65
C PRO A 48 21.43 17.90 12.12
N ARG A 49 21.52 19.06 11.46
CA ARG A 49 20.34 19.72 10.89
C ARG A 49 19.79 18.87 9.77
N ILE A 50 18.73 18.09 10.07
CA ILE A 50 18.02 17.26 9.09
C ILE A 50 17.56 18.15 7.93
N SER A 51 17.96 17.79 6.70
CA SER A 51 17.64 18.59 5.52
C SER A 51 16.11 18.61 5.26
N PRO A 52 15.56 19.61 4.56
CA PRO A 52 14.15 19.61 4.17
C PRO A 52 13.74 18.38 3.37
N ILE A 53 14.64 17.86 2.52
CA ILE A 53 14.43 16.64 1.73
C ILE A 53 14.32 15.43 2.66
N GLN A 54 15.21 15.30 3.64
CA GLN A 54 15.16 14.21 4.61
C GLN A 54 13.87 14.26 5.42
N ARG A 55 13.45 15.44 5.89
CA ARG A 55 12.18 15.59 6.61
C ARG A 55 10.96 15.21 5.76
N ALA A 56 10.98 15.51 4.46
CA ALA A 56 9.91 15.10 3.55
C ALA A 56 9.88 13.59 3.38
N ALA A 57 11.04 12.96 3.21
CA ALA A 57 11.17 11.51 3.10
C ALA A 57 10.76 10.78 4.40
N ASP A 58 11.07 11.35 5.58
CA ASP A 58 10.66 10.78 6.86
C ASP A 58 9.14 10.90 7.08
N ARG A 59 8.51 12.01 6.68
CA ARG A 59 7.04 12.12 6.71
C ARG A 59 6.37 11.11 5.78
N GLU A 60 6.90 10.92 4.58
CA GLU A 60 6.36 9.94 3.65
C GLU A 60 6.56 8.51 4.17
N HIS A 61 7.71 8.20 4.76
CA HIS A 61 7.94 6.92 5.45
C HIS A 61 6.88 6.63 6.50
N GLN A 62 6.59 7.60 7.40
CA GLN A 62 5.56 7.42 8.43
C GLN A 62 4.16 7.27 7.83
N ARG A 63 3.85 8.00 6.76
CA ARG A 63 2.60 7.87 6.03
C ARG A 63 2.43 6.47 5.43
N LEU A 64 3.49 5.94 4.81
CA LEU A 64 3.50 4.61 4.23
C LEU A 64 3.35 3.52 5.30
N LEU A 65 4.09 3.62 6.42
CA LEU A 65 3.91 2.72 7.56
C LEU A 65 2.45 2.74 8.04
N SER A 66 1.85 3.92 8.18
CA SER A 66 0.45 4.05 8.55
C SER A 66 -0.49 3.39 7.55
N ALA A 67 -0.32 3.62 6.25
CA ALA A 67 -1.21 3.13 5.21
C ALA A 67 -1.14 1.60 5.02
N PHE A 68 0.03 1.00 5.31
CA PHE A 68 0.29 -0.42 5.07
C PHE A 68 0.44 -1.26 6.36
N GLY A 69 -0.15 -0.84 7.47
CA GLY A 69 -0.19 -1.65 8.70
C GLY A 69 1.10 -1.68 9.53
N GLY A 70 2.08 -0.82 9.23
CA GLY A 70 3.36 -0.73 9.93
C GLY A 70 4.46 -1.62 9.33
N GLU A 71 5.61 -1.64 9.99
CA GLU A 71 6.71 -2.54 9.63
C GLU A 71 6.40 -3.98 10.06
N TYR A 72 6.64 -4.94 9.17
CA TYR A 72 6.52 -6.37 9.44
C TYR A 72 7.89 -6.98 9.74
N ARG A 73 8.00 -7.68 10.88
CA ARG A 73 9.26 -8.31 11.31
C ARG A 73 9.35 -9.73 10.77
N ALA A 74 10.19 -9.94 9.76
CA ALA A 74 10.54 -11.24 9.19
C ALA A 74 12.07 -11.29 8.97
N PRO A 75 12.87 -11.65 9.98
CA PRO A 75 14.33 -11.53 9.89
C PRO A 75 14.95 -12.32 8.73
N ALA A 76 14.46 -13.53 8.44
CA ALA A 76 14.96 -14.35 7.33
C ALA A 76 14.64 -13.72 5.97
N ALA A 77 13.41 -13.26 5.76
CA ALA A 77 13.02 -12.57 4.53
C ALA A 77 13.78 -11.24 4.37
N ARG A 78 13.96 -10.48 5.46
CA ARG A 78 14.73 -9.23 5.43
C ARG A 78 16.19 -9.47 5.06
N ALA A 79 16.82 -10.55 5.57
CA ALA A 79 18.21 -10.90 5.22
C ALA A 79 18.32 -11.25 3.72
N ALA A 80 17.41 -12.09 3.19
CA ALA A 80 17.37 -12.45 1.77
C ALA A 80 17.15 -11.21 0.88
N LEU A 81 16.21 -10.33 1.25
CA LEU A 81 15.98 -9.07 0.54
C LEU A 81 17.19 -8.14 0.58
N GLY A 82 17.89 -8.06 1.72
CA GLY A 82 19.11 -7.25 1.88
C GLY A 82 20.22 -7.71 0.93
N GLU A 83 20.39 -9.01 0.76
CA GLU A 83 21.34 -9.59 -0.21
C GLU A 83 20.99 -9.22 -1.64
N VAL A 84 19.70 -9.37 -2.02
CA VAL A 84 19.20 -8.97 -3.34
C VAL A 84 19.44 -7.47 -3.58
N VAL A 85 19.09 -6.61 -2.63
CA VAL A 85 19.26 -5.16 -2.74
C VAL A 85 20.73 -4.77 -2.89
N GLN A 86 21.65 -5.40 -2.14
CA GLN A 86 23.10 -5.13 -2.26
C GLN A 86 23.62 -5.49 -3.66
N ARG A 87 23.21 -6.63 -4.21
CA ARG A 87 23.61 -7.05 -5.56
C ARG A 87 23.06 -6.10 -6.63
N LEU A 88 21.79 -5.70 -6.50
CA LEU A 88 21.16 -4.74 -7.42
C LEU A 88 21.79 -3.35 -7.33
N ALA A 89 22.13 -2.87 -6.14
CA ALA A 89 22.79 -1.58 -5.95
C ALA A 89 24.13 -1.52 -6.68
N LYS A 90 24.90 -2.62 -6.68
CA LYS A 90 26.18 -2.73 -7.42
C LYS A 90 25.99 -2.81 -8.94
N ALA A 91 24.83 -3.34 -9.39
CA ALA A 91 24.53 -3.55 -10.80
C ALA A 91 23.82 -2.36 -11.45
N SER A 92 23.27 -1.43 -10.64
CA SER A 92 22.52 -0.28 -11.11
C SER A 92 23.45 0.87 -11.51
N ASP A 93 23.11 1.59 -12.58
CA ASP A 93 23.90 2.71 -13.10
C ASP A 93 23.73 4.02 -12.28
N GLY A 94 22.92 4.03 -11.20
CA GLY A 94 22.64 5.20 -10.38
C GLY A 94 23.50 5.28 -9.13
N GLN A 95 23.99 6.49 -8.79
CA GLN A 95 24.73 6.77 -7.56
C GLN A 95 23.75 7.04 -6.37
N ILE A 96 22.91 6.08 -6.01
CA ILE A 96 22.21 6.12 -4.72
C ILE A 96 23.12 5.38 -3.73
N GLY A 97 23.57 6.09 -2.69
CA GLY A 97 24.61 5.61 -1.79
C GLY A 97 24.29 4.29 -1.09
N ALA A 98 23.10 4.15 -0.53
CA ALA A 98 22.63 2.90 0.09
C ALA A 98 21.13 2.78 -0.05
N TYR A 99 20.65 1.59 -0.41
CA TYR A 99 19.22 1.27 -0.37
C TYR A 99 18.88 0.63 0.97
N GLU A 100 17.79 1.09 1.58
CA GLU A 100 17.22 0.53 2.79
C GLU A 100 15.88 -0.12 2.49
N ILE A 101 15.69 -1.41 2.85
CA ILE A 101 14.46 -2.13 2.57
C ILE A 101 13.62 -2.30 3.84
N THR A 102 12.34 -1.97 3.73
CA THR A 102 11.32 -2.16 4.77
C THR A 102 10.25 -3.13 4.29
N ILE A 103 9.94 -4.14 5.09
CA ILE A 103 8.80 -5.04 4.83
C ILE A 103 7.58 -4.43 5.52
N LEU A 104 6.50 -4.23 4.76
CA LEU A 104 5.24 -3.67 5.24
C LEU A 104 4.24 -4.77 5.62
N ASN A 105 3.52 -4.55 6.72
CA ASN A 105 2.53 -5.50 7.24
C ASN A 105 1.19 -5.40 6.50
N SER A 106 1.21 -5.61 5.20
CA SER A 106 0.01 -5.58 4.35
C SER A 106 -0.12 -6.86 3.53
N PRO A 107 -1.32 -7.44 3.43
CA PRO A 107 -1.60 -8.58 2.55
C PRO A 107 -1.71 -8.18 1.07
N VAL A 108 -1.84 -6.89 0.79
CA VAL A 108 -1.90 -6.37 -0.58
C VAL A 108 -0.56 -6.60 -1.28
N VAL A 109 -0.59 -6.99 -2.54
CA VAL A 109 0.63 -7.17 -3.34
C VAL A 109 1.13 -5.81 -3.79
N ASN A 110 2.24 -5.32 -3.21
CA ASN A 110 2.84 -4.05 -3.60
C ASN A 110 4.33 -3.95 -3.27
N ALA A 111 5.04 -3.11 -4.03
CA ALA A 111 6.37 -2.60 -3.75
C ALA A 111 6.47 -1.17 -4.27
N PHE A 112 7.38 -0.38 -3.71
CA PHE A 112 7.70 0.97 -4.19
C PHE A 112 9.03 1.46 -3.63
N ALA A 113 9.58 2.48 -4.27
CA ALA A 113 10.80 3.14 -3.85
C ALA A 113 10.59 4.64 -3.66
N LEU A 114 11.25 5.21 -2.66
CA LEU A 114 11.37 6.66 -2.50
C LEU A 114 12.68 7.16 -3.15
N PRO A 115 12.72 8.41 -3.63
CA PRO A 115 13.91 8.98 -4.27
C PRO A 115 15.18 8.99 -3.40
N ASN A 116 15.04 8.86 -2.09
CA ASN A 116 16.15 8.79 -1.14
C ASN A 116 16.75 7.38 -0.95
N GLY A 117 16.33 6.39 -1.73
CA GLY A 117 16.82 5.01 -1.67
C GLY A 117 16.07 4.09 -0.69
N ARG A 118 15.00 4.55 -0.05
CA ARG A 118 14.15 3.66 0.76
C ARG A 118 13.26 2.83 -0.15
N LEU A 119 13.35 1.51 -0.01
CA LEU A 119 12.56 0.50 -0.71
C LEU A 119 11.53 -0.10 0.25
N TYR A 120 10.37 -0.39 -0.27
CA TYR A 120 9.28 -0.99 0.49
C TYR A 120 8.71 -2.17 -0.27
N VAL A 121 8.44 -3.26 0.45
CA VAL A 121 7.74 -4.42 -0.08
C VAL A 121 6.71 -4.88 0.93
N THR A 122 5.55 -5.30 0.48
CA THR A 122 4.52 -5.86 1.35
C THR A 122 4.72 -7.36 1.54
N ARG A 123 4.24 -7.91 2.67
CA ARG A 123 4.25 -9.36 2.85
C ARG A 123 3.39 -10.11 1.82
N GLY A 124 2.34 -9.46 1.28
CA GLY A 124 1.55 -10.01 0.19
C GLY A 124 2.37 -10.24 -1.08
N LEU A 125 3.26 -9.30 -1.43
CA LEU A 125 4.18 -9.46 -2.55
C LEU A 125 5.20 -10.57 -2.29
N LEU A 126 5.77 -10.64 -1.09
CA LEU A 126 6.72 -11.69 -0.71
C LEU A 126 6.08 -13.09 -0.81
N ALA A 127 4.82 -13.23 -0.39
CA ALA A 127 4.07 -14.48 -0.50
C ALA A 127 3.83 -14.90 -1.95
N LEU A 128 3.65 -13.95 -2.87
CA LEU A 128 3.41 -14.23 -4.28
C LEU A 128 4.68 -14.69 -5.01
N ALA A 129 5.82 -14.04 -4.77
CA ALA A 129 7.09 -14.38 -5.42
C ALA A 129 7.52 -15.82 -5.13
N SER A 130 8.10 -16.50 -6.12
CA SER A 130 8.44 -17.92 -6.07
C SER A 130 9.95 -18.18 -5.98
N ASP A 131 10.78 -17.21 -6.32
CA ASP A 131 12.23 -17.31 -6.28
C ASP A 131 12.92 -15.95 -6.09
N THR A 132 14.24 -15.97 -5.91
CA THR A 132 15.05 -14.74 -5.71
C THR A 132 15.11 -13.86 -6.96
N ALA A 133 15.04 -14.42 -8.17
CA ALA A 133 15.06 -13.64 -9.41
C ALA A 133 13.75 -12.87 -9.63
N GLU A 134 12.61 -13.43 -9.21
CA GLU A 134 11.32 -12.74 -9.24
C GLU A 134 11.35 -11.51 -8.31
N ILE A 135 11.82 -11.68 -7.07
CA ILE A 135 11.98 -10.57 -6.12
C ILE A 135 13.00 -9.54 -6.64
N ALA A 136 14.13 -10.00 -7.16
CA ALA A 136 15.13 -9.11 -7.74
C ALA A 136 14.55 -8.28 -8.88
N SER A 137 13.66 -8.86 -9.70
CA SER A 137 13.03 -8.13 -10.82
C SER A 137 12.13 -7.00 -10.35
N VAL A 138 11.35 -7.22 -9.29
CA VAL A 138 10.49 -6.18 -8.70
C VAL A 138 11.33 -5.05 -8.11
N LEU A 139 12.32 -5.40 -7.28
CA LEU A 139 13.17 -4.40 -6.65
C LEU A 139 14.00 -3.61 -7.68
N ALA A 140 14.48 -4.29 -8.74
CA ALA A 140 15.18 -3.62 -9.85
C ALA A 140 14.25 -2.68 -10.63
N HIS A 141 12.98 -3.02 -10.79
CA HIS A 141 11.98 -2.17 -11.42
C HIS A 141 11.72 -0.90 -10.59
N GLU A 142 11.57 -1.04 -9.26
CA GLU A 142 11.42 0.10 -8.36
C GLU A 142 12.68 0.99 -8.34
N ILE A 143 13.86 0.38 -8.31
CA ILE A 143 15.13 1.10 -8.43
C ILE A 143 15.23 1.82 -9.78
N ALA A 144 14.74 1.21 -10.87
CA ALA A 144 14.74 1.83 -12.19
C ALA A 144 13.88 3.09 -12.23
N HIS A 145 12.70 3.10 -11.56
CA HIS A 145 11.88 4.31 -11.44
C HIS A 145 12.61 5.44 -10.71
N VAL A 146 13.42 5.12 -9.72
CA VAL A 146 14.23 6.13 -8.99
C VAL A 146 15.39 6.62 -9.83
N THR A 147 16.17 5.72 -10.44
CA THR A 147 17.35 6.08 -11.23
C THR A 147 17.00 6.82 -12.53
N ALA A 148 15.86 6.50 -13.15
CA ALA A 148 15.30 7.22 -14.28
C ALA A 148 14.50 8.47 -13.88
N GLN A 149 14.43 8.81 -12.58
CA GLN A 149 13.76 10.01 -12.05
C GLN A 149 12.27 10.15 -12.42
N HIS A 150 11.58 9.04 -12.68
CA HIS A 150 10.18 9.04 -13.12
C HIS A 150 9.23 9.75 -12.14
N ALA A 151 9.53 9.72 -10.82
CA ALA A 151 8.75 10.44 -9.81
C ALA A 151 8.94 11.97 -9.92
N VAL A 152 10.15 12.43 -10.26
CA VAL A 152 10.46 13.85 -10.48
C VAL A 152 9.73 14.37 -11.72
N GLU A 153 9.86 13.66 -12.86
CA GLU A 153 9.14 13.99 -14.10
C GLU A 153 7.63 14.07 -13.89
N ARG A 154 7.09 13.17 -13.05
CA ARG A 154 5.67 13.18 -12.71
C ARG A 154 5.30 14.40 -11.89
N ALA A 155 6.07 14.75 -10.87
CA ALA A 155 5.85 15.95 -10.04
C ALA A 155 5.92 17.24 -10.87
N GLU A 156 6.82 17.33 -11.83
CA GLU A 156 6.93 18.45 -12.76
C GLU A 156 5.68 18.58 -13.65
N LYS A 157 5.20 17.47 -14.22
CA LYS A 157 3.95 17.45 -15.00
C LYS A 157 2.72 17.78 -14.17
N GLU A 158 2.69 17.37 -12.89
CA GLU A 158 1.64 17.75 -11.95
C GLU A 158 1.63 19.26 -11.69
N ALA A 159 2.80 19.85 -11.48
CA ALA A 159 2.95 21.29 -11.27
C ALA A 159 2.56 22.08 -12.53
N GLU A 160 2.97 21.63 -13.72
CA GLU A 160 2.58 22.23 -15.00
C GLU A 160 1.05 22.16 -15.21
N SER A 161 0.46 20.99 -14.95
CA SER A 161 -0.99 20.79 -15.07
C SER A 161 -1.79 21.64 -14.08
N ALA A 162 -1.28 21.85 -12.86
CA ALA A 162 -1.89 22.72 -11.87
C ALA A 162 -1.85 24.19 -12.35
N LEU A 163 -0.74 24.61 -12.95
CA LEU A 163 -0.60 25.94 -13.53
C LEU A 163 -1.58 26.14 -14.70
N VAL A 164 -1.67 25.17 -15.62
CA VAL A 164 -2.63 25.20 -16.73
C VAL A 164 -4.07 25.28 -16.21
N SER A 165 -4.42 24.48 -15.19
CA SER A 165 -5.74 24.51 -14.55
C SER A 165 -6.06 25.88 -13.96
N GLN A 166 -5.09 26.52 -13.31
CA GLN A 166 -5.25 27.88 -12.77
C GLN A 166 -5.47 28.91 -13.88
N VAL A 167 -4.68 28.84 -14.95
CA VAL A 167 -4.82 29.73 -16.10
C VAL A 167 -6.19 29.54 -16.77
N VAL A 168 -6.62 28.30 -17.00
CA VAL A 168 -7.95 27.99 -17.58
C VAL A 168 -9.07 28.56 -16.71
N SER A 169 -9.01 28.37 -15.38
CA SER A 169 -9.99 28.96 -14.46
C SER A 169 -10.06 30.47 -14.54
N GLN A 170 -8.90 31.12 -14.65
CA GLN A 170 -8.81 32.59 -14.71
C GLN A 170 -9.28 33.13 -16.04
N VAL A 171 -8.88 32.50 -17.17
CA VAL A 171 -9.22 32.96 -18.52
C VAL A 171 -10.69 32.76 -18.84
N LEU A 172 -11.24 31.60 -18.51
CA LEU A 172 -12.65 31.27 -18.76
C LEU A 172 -13.58 31.84 -17.70
N LYS A 173 -13.04 32.37 -16.58
CA LYS A 173 -13.81 32.78 -15.39
C LYS A 173 -14.75 31.67 -14.88
N ASP A 174 -14.37 30.40 -15.12
CA ASP A 174 -15.12 29.20 -14.76
C ASP A 174 -14.27 28.28 -13.90
N PRO A 175 -14.50 28.27 -12.56
CA PRO A 175 -13.77 27.38 -11.64
C PRO A 175 -13.97 25.90 -11.93
N THR A 176 -15.13 25.53 -12.55
CA THR A 176 -15.45 24.12 -12.84
C THR A 176 -14.62 23.59 -13.99
N ALA A 177 -14.35 24.40 -15.00
CA ALA A 177 -13.47 24.07 -16.12
C ALA A 177 -12.03 23.78 -15.65
N GLY A 178 -11.48 24.64 -14.77
CA GLY A 178 -10.18 24.44 -14.16
C GLY A 178 -10.12 23.17 -13.29
N ALA A 179 -11.17 22.96 -12.48
CA ALA A 179 -11.27 21.76 -11.66
C ALA A 179 -11.35 20.45 -12.49
N ALA A 180 -12.05 20.50 -13.64
CA ALA A 180 -12.13 19.36 -14.56
C ALA A 180 -10.77 19.02 -15.18
N VAL A 181 -9.99 20.03 -15.60
CA VAL A 181 -8.63 19.85 -16.11
C VAL A 181 -7.74 19.24 -15.02
N GLN A 182 -7.81 19.76 -13.79
CA GLN A 182 -7.02 19.24 -12.67
C GLN A 182 -7.41 17.81 -12.28
N ALA A 183 -8.70 17.49 -12.29
CA ALA A 183 -9.18 16.13 -12.00
C ALA A 183 -8.71 15.13 -13.07
N GLY A 184 -8.83 15.50 -14.36
CA GLY A 184 -8.32 14.69 -15.46
C GLY A 184 -6.83 14.43 -15.38
N SER A 185 -6.05 15.45 -15.06
CA SER A 185 -4.60 15.37 -14.87
C SER A 185 -4.24 14.48 -13.67
N ARG A 186 -4.90 14.64 -12.52
CA ARG A 186 -4.65 13.80 -11.33
C ARG A 186 -4.91 12.32 -11.60
N LEU A 187 -5.98 11.99 -12.36
CA LEU A 187 -6.26 10.61 -12.75
C LEU A 187 -5.18 10.03 -13.67
N SER A 188 -4.69 10.85 -14.62
CA SER A 188 -3.61 10.46 -15.55
C SER A 188 -2.27 10.32 -14.85
N LEU A 189 -2.00 11.15 -13.83
CA LEU A 189 -0.72 11.21 -13.11
C LEU A 189 -0.64 10.26 -11.90
N ALA A 190 -1.77 9.64 -11.50
CA ALA A 190 -1.77 8.63 -10.44
C ALA A 190 -0.99 7.35 -10.80
N ARG A 191 -0.73 7.14 -12.10
CA ARG A 191 -0.01 5.98 -12.65
C ARG A 191 1.24 6.45 -13.41
N PHE A 192 2.25 5.59 -13.47
CA PHE A 192 3.34 5.82 -14.40
C PHE A 192 2.83 5.67 -15.85
N SER A 193 3.40 6.45 -16.75
CA SER A 193 3.06 6.34 -18.16
C SER A 193 3.55 5.00 -18.72
N ARG A 194 2.87 4.50 -19.77
CA ARG A 194 3.27 3.26 -20.46
C ARG A 194 4.75 3.29 -20.87
N GLN A 195 5.27 4.44 -21.32
CA GLN A 195 6.66 4.57 -21.70
C GLN A 195 7.60 4.46 -20.49
N GLN A 196 7.26 5.07 -19.35
CA GLN A 196 8.04 4.95 -18.11
C GLN A 196 8.07 3.51 -17.61
N GLU A 197 6.93 2.78 -17.69
CA GLU A 197 6.88 1.36 -17.35
C GLU A 197 7.81 0.51 -18.25
N LEU A 198 7.73 0.68 -19.56
CA LEU A 198 8.60 -0.04 -20.50
C LEU A 198 10.09 0.29 -20.30
N THR A 199 10.40 1.55 -19.97
CA THR A 199 11.78 1.97 -19.66
C THR A 199 12.25 1.32 -18.35
N ALA A 200 11.43 1.34 -17.30
CA ALA A 200 11.75 0.69 -16.03
C ALA A 200 11.93 -0.83 -16.20
N ASP A 201 11.08 -1.47 -17.00
CA ASP A 201 11.19 -2.89 -17.32
C ASP A 201 12.53 -3.23 -18.03
N GLN A 202 12.92 -2.45 -19.03
CA GLN A 202 14.19 -2.67 -19.75
C GLN A 202 15.41 -2.48 -18.84
N ILE A 203 15.38 -1.44 -17.99
CA ILE A 203 16.45 -1.19 -17.01
C ILE A 203 16.48 -2.34 -16.00
N SER A 204 15.33 -2.79 -15.50
CA SER A 204 15.25 -3.87 -14.50
C SER A 204 15.83 -5.17 -15.04
N VAL A 205 15.44 -5.61 -16.25
CA VAL A 205 15.93 -6.85 -16.86
C VAL A 205 17.45 -6.82 -17.03
N ARG A 206 18.02 -5.69 -17.45
CA ARG A 206 19.47 -5.51 -17.56
C ARG A 206 20.15 -5.57 -16.18
N ASN A 207 19.58 -4.90 -15.18
CA ASN A 207 20.18 -4.81 -13.86
C ASN A 207 20.13 -6.15 -13.10
N ILE A 208 19.02 -6.91 -13.20
CA ILE A 208 18.95 -8.26 -12.59
C ILE A 208 19.95 -9.21 -13.23
N ALA A 209 20.15 -9.15 -14.56
CA ALA A 209 21.17 -9.93 -15.23
C ALA A 209 22.59 -9.57 -14.80
N ARG A 210 22.91 -8.27 -14.71
CA ARG A 210 24.21 -7.77 -14.19
C ARG A 210 24.43 -8.17 -12.73
N ALA A 211 23.35 -8.24 -11.94
CA ALA A 211 23.37 -8.71 -10.56
C ALA A 211 23.52 -10.24 -10.45
N GLY A 212 23.56 -10.97 -11.58
CA GLY A 212 23.73 -12.41 -11.65
C GLY A 212 22.44 -13.22 -11.48
N TYR A 213 21.27 -12.58 -11.50
CA TYR A 213 19.98 -13.27 -11.45
C TYR A 213 19.47 -13.64 -12.85
N ASP A 214 18.58 -14.64 -12.91
CA ASP A 214 17.91 -15.03 -14.14
C ASP A 214 17.03 -13.87 -14.68
N PRO A 215 17.32 -13.30 -15.87
CA PRO A 215 16.56 -12.18 -16.41
C PRO A 215 15.09 -12.51 -16.70
N TYR A 216 14.71 -13.78 -16.79
CA TYR A 216 13.33 -14.21 -16.95
C TYR A 216 12.50 -14.12 -15.64
N GLY A 217 13.12 -13.81 -14.50
CA GLY A 217 12.42 -13.47 -13.27
C GLY A 217 11.37 -12.37 -13.46
N ALA A 218 11.66 -11.36 -14.28
CA ALA A 218 10.74 -10.28 -14.61
C ALA A 218 9.45 -10.78 -15.31
N SER A 219 9.58 -11.63 -16.33
CA SER A 219 8.41 -12.17 -17.03
C SER A 219 7.60 -13.13 -16.18
N ARG A 220 8.28 -13.96 -15.35
CA ARG A 220 7.60 -14.86 -14.40
C ARG A 220 6.79 -14.08 -13.36
N PHE A 221 7.36 -13.02 -12.79
CA PHE A 221 6.65 -12.22 -11.79
C PHE A 221 5.47 -11.43 -12.38
N LEU A 222 5.62 -10.80 -13.56
CA LEU A 222 4.50 -10.16 -14.24
C LEU A 222 3.36 -11.14 -14.53
N ALA A 223 3.68 -12.38 -14.94
CA ALA A 223 2.69 -13.42 -15.12
C ALA A 223 2.02 -13.82 -13.77
N ALA A 224 2.79 -13.89 -12.68
CA ALA A 224 2.25 -14.16 -11.33
C ALA A 224 1.30 -13.05 -10.88
N LEU A 225 1.62 -11.77 -11.12
CA LEU A 225 0.72 -10.64 -10.88
C LEU A 225 -0.57 -10.77 -11.68
N GLY A 226 -0.50 -11.15 -12.96
CA GLY A 226 -1.67 -11.38 -13.81
C GLY A 226 -2.58 -12.48 -13.26
N ARG A 227 -2.01 -13.64 -12.84
CA ARG A 227 -2.76 -14.73 -12.21
C ARG A 227 -3.41 -14.32 -10.89
N ASN A 228 -2.67 -13.61 -10.03
CA ASN A 228 -3.19 -13.10 -8.77
C ASN A 228 -4.36 -12.15 -8.98
N THR A 229 -4.27 -11.24 -9.96
CA THR A 229 -5.36 -10.32 -10.30
C THR A 229 -6.58 -11.04 -10.83
N ALA A 230 -6.41 -12.02 -11.71
CA ALA A 230 -7.52 -12.84 -12.21
C ALA A 230 -8.21 -13.59 -11.07
N PHE A 231 -7.43 -14.17 -10.15
CA PHE A 231 -7.95 -14.83 -8.95
C PHE A 231 -8.75 -13.88 -8.06
N ARG A 232 -8.19 -12.70 -7.77
CA ARG A 232 -8.85 -11.70 -6.91
C ARG A 232 -10.13 -11.13 -7.56
N ASN A 233 -10.12 -10.88 -8.87
CA ASN A 233 -11.30 -10.37 -9.60
C ASN A 233 -12.42 -11.41 -9.69
N ALA A 234 -12.11 -12.70 -9.75
CA ALA A 234 -13.09 -13.78 -9.75
C ALA A 234 -13.66 -14.07 -8.34
N GLY A 235 -12.99 -13.62 -7.26
CA GLY A 235 -13.52 -13.56 -5.90
C GLY A 235 -14.36 -12.30 -5.73
N GLN A 236 -15.48 -12.38 -5.02
CA GLN A 236 -16.24 -11.18 -4.67
C GLN A 236 -15.51 -10.45 -3.54
N GLY A 237 -15.25 -9.13 -3.69
CA GLY A 237 -14.96 -8.23 -2.57
C GLY A 237 -13.54 -7.73 -2.40
N GLN A 238 -12.92 -7.12 -3.43
CA GLN A 238 -11.82 -6.17 -3.15
C GLN A 238 -12.38 -4.81 -2.80
N SER A 239 -11.91 -4.21 -1.68
CA SER A 239 -12.23 -2.82 -1.39
C SER A 239 -11.65 -1.87 -2.45
N ALA A 240 -12.27 -0.69 -2.54
CA ALA A 240 -11.70 0.39 -3.35
C ALA A 240 -10.31 0.81 -2.84
N GLU A 241 -10.03 0.62 -1.55
CA GLU A 241 -8.76 0.94 -0.92
C GLU A 241 -7.67 -0.07 -1.26
N ASP A 242 -7.96 -1.39 -1.19
CA ASP A 242 -7.02 -2.42 -1.64
C ASP A 242 -6.69 -2.30 -3.11
N LYS A 243 -7.69 -1.98 -3.96
CA LYS A 243 -7.45 -1.71 -5.38
C LYS A 243 -6.52 -0.52 -5.61
N ARG A 244 -6.60 0.52 -4.76
CA ARG A 244 -5.69 1.67 -4.84
C ARG A 244 -4.29 1.36 -4.32
N LEU A 245 -4.18 0.48 -3.33
CA LEU A 245 -2.91 0.09 -2.72
C LEU A 245 -2.21 -1.04 -3.47
N ASP A 246 -2.88 -1.70 -4.42
CA ASP A 246 -2.31 -2.78 -5.24
C ASP A 246 -1.29 -2.23 -6.24
N ILE A 247 -0.20 -2.97 -6.47
CA ILE A 247 0.88 -2.62 -7.40
C ILE A 247 0.35 -2.32 -8.82
N LEU A 248 -0.71 -3.01 -9.27
CA LEU A 248 -1.29 -2.80 -10.59
C LEU A 248 -2.06 -1.48 -10.71
N SER A 249 -2.32 -0.79 -9.59
CA SER A 249 -2.90 0.56 -9.64
C SER A 249 -1.91 1.60 -10.17
N SER A 250 -0.63 1.45 -9.87
CA SER A 250 0.45 2.33 -10.32
C SER A 250 1.27 1.72 -11.49
N HIS A 251 1.38 0.39 -11.57
CA HIS A 251 2.17 -0.37 -12.53
C HIS A 251 1.32 -1.42 -13.25
N PRO A 252 0.47 -1.05 -14.22
CA PRO A 252 -0.40 -2.02 -14.90
C PRO A 252 0.40 -3.14 -15.58
N SER A 253 0.08 -4.40 -15.25
CA SER A 253 0.61 -5.55 -15.99
C SER A 253 -0.16 -5.71 -17.29
N THR A 254 0.50 -5.55 -18.41
CA THR A 254 -0.08 -5.74 -19.74
C THR A 254 0.63 -6.86 -20.48
N PRO A 255 -0.06 -7.58 -21.40
CA PRO A 255 0.59 -8.58 -22.25
C PRO A 255 1.80 -8.02 -23.00
N GLU A 256 1.76 -6.73 -23.34
CA GLU A 256 2.87 -6.04 -23.99
C GLU A 256 4.11 -5.96 -23.08
N ARG A 257 3.95 -5.60 -21.78
CA ARG A 257 5.06 -5.58 -20.84
C ARG A 257 5.68 -6.97 -20.67
N VAL A 258 4.85 -8.00 -20.51
CA VAL A 258 5.33 -9.40 -20.45
C VAL A 258 6.13 -9.77 -21.70
N ALA A 259 5.64 -9.41 -22.89
CA ALA A 259 6.34 -9.65 -24.15
C ALA A 259 7.67 -8.87 -24.22
N ALA A 260 7.67 -7.60 -23.81
CA ALA A 260 8.85 -6.73 -23.84
C ALA A 260 9.97 -7.24 -22.90
N VAL A 261 9.65 -7.57 -21.63
CA VAL A 261 10.65 -8.11 -20.69
C VAL A 261 11.16 -9.48 -21.14
N THR A 262 10.29 -10.33 -21.73
CA THR A 262 10.69 -11.62 -22.28
C THR A 262 11.65 -11.44 -23.47
N ALA A 263 11.37 -10.49 -24.37
CA ALA A 263 12.25 -10.18 -25.48
C ALA A 263 13.60 -9.62 -25.01
N ALA A 264 13.59 -8.73 -24.01
CA ALA A 264 14.81 -8.21 -23.40
C ALA A 264 15.66 -9.32 -22.74
N ALA A 265 15.02 -10.24 -22.00
CA ALA A 265 15.70 -11.38 -21.38
C ALA A 265 16.34 -12.31 -22.44
N ARG A 266 15.65 -12.57 -23.55
CA ARG A 266 16.19 -13.37 -24.67
C ARG A 266 17.44 -12.78 -25.30
N GLN A 267 17.56 -11.46 -25.32
CA GLN A 267 18.79 -10.79 -25.85
C GLN A 267 19.99 -11.02 -24.92
N ILE A 268 19.78 -11.31 -23.64
CA ILE A 268 20.83 -11.57 -22.66
C ILE A 268 21.22 -13.06 -22.69
N GLY A 269 20.25 -13.96 -22.77
CA GLY A 269 20.52 -15.39 -22.81
C GLY A 269 19.28 -16.28 -22.71
N ALA A 270 19.50 -17.57 -22.56
CA ALA A 270 18.45 -18.56 -22.37
C ALA A 270 17.88 -18.51 -20.93
N PRO A 271 16.65 -19.01 -20.70
CA PRO A 271 16.12 -19.17 -19.36
C PRO A 271 17.06 -19.99 -18.46
N GLY A 272 17.25 -19.55 -17.21
CA GLY A 272 18.14 -20.20 -16.25
C GLY A 272 19.62 -19.86 -16.40
N ILE A 273 19.99 -18.84 -17.20
CA ILE A 273 21.38 -18.39 -17.34
C ILE A 273 21.92 -17.76 -16.04
N GLY A 274 21.05 -17.24 -15.19
CA GLY A 274 21.38 -16.65 -13.90
C GLY A 274 20.74 -17.41 -12.74
N GLU A 275 20.96 -16.91 -11.53
CA GLU A 275 20.45 -17.48 -10.31
C GLU A 275 18.96 -17.20 -10.15
N SER A 276 18.18 -18.19 -9.73
CA SER A 276 16.77 -18.03 -9.39
C SER A 276 16.40 -18.60 -8.01
N ASP A 277 17.32 -19.17 -7.28
CA ASP A 277 17.23 -19.95 -6.03
C ASP A 277 15.84 -19.97 -5.32
N PRO A 278 14.93 -20.85 -5.75
CA PRO A 278 13.63 -20.99 -5.10
C PRO A 278 13.75 -21.59 -3.69
N ARG A 279 14.82 -22.34 -3.39
CA ARG A 279 14.98 -22.97 -2.08
C ARG A 279 15.34 -21.94 -1.02
N GLN A 280 16.25 -21.04 -1.31
CA GLN A 280 16.62 -19.95 -0.42
C GLN A 280 15.39 -19.07 -0.16
N TRP A 281 14.70 -18.66 -1.23
CA TRP A 281 13.52 -17.79 -1.11
C TRP A 281 12.41 -18.43 -0.29
N LEU A 282 11.99 -19.65 -0.63
CA LEU A 282 10.92 -20.36 0.08
C LEU A 282 11.27 -20.59 1.56
N THR A 283 12.55 -20.86 1.89
CA THR A 283 12.99 -20.95 3.28
C THR A 283 12.88 -19.60 4.01
N ALA A 284 13.19 -18.51 3.32
CA ALA A 284 13.15 -17.17 3.91
C ALA A 284 11.73 -16.69 4.23
N ILE A 285 10.71 -17.16 3.48
CA ILE A 285 9.31 -16.79 3.67
C ILE A 285 8.46 -17.83 4.42
N ASP A 286 9.03 -18.96 4.84
CA ASP A 286 8.33 -19.94 5.68
C ASP A 286 7.93 -19.31 7.01
N GLY A 287 6.66 -19.41 7.39
CA GLY A 287 6.10 -18.69 8.54
C GLY A 287 5.67 -17.25 8.30
N LEU A 288 5.79 -16.73 7.06
CA LEU A 288 5.30 -15.39 6.71
C LEU A 288 3.78 -15.32 6.90
N ALA A 289 3.28 -14.32 7.65
CA ALA A 289 1.84 -14.16 7.84
C ALA A 289 1.12 -13.94 6.50
N PHE A 290 0.01 -14.67 6.31
CA PHE A 290 -0.82 -14.62 5.11
C PHE A 290 -2.22 -14.08 5.43
N GLY A 291 -2.77 -13.24 4.55
CA GLY A 291 -4.08 -12.62 4.74
C GLY A 291 -4.06 -11.50 5.78
N ASP A 292 -5.15 -11.31 6.51
CA ASP A 292 -5.32 -10.22 7.48
C ASP A 292 -4.36 -10.31 8.67
N ASP A 293 -4.07 -9.16 9.29
CA ASP A 293 -3.36 -9.13 10.57
C ASP A 293 -4.38 -9.41 11.70
N PRO A 294 -4.16 -10.43 12.53
CA PRO A 294 -5.07 -10.72 13.66
C PRO A 294 -5.25 -9.57 14.65
N ARG A 295 -4.30 -8.62 14.71
CA ARG A 295 -4.41 -7.41 15.54
C ARG A 295 -5.48 -6.46 15.04
N ASP A 296 -5.66 -6.40 13.72
CA ASP A 296 -6.68 -5.58 13.07
C ASP A 296 -8.01 -6.34 12.91
N GLY A 297 -8.00 -7.65 13.24
CA GLY A 297 -9.11 -8.57 13.08
C GLY A 297 -9.07 -9.33 11.77
N VAL A 298 -9.72 -10.48 11.77
CA VAL A 298 -9.68 -11.45 10.67
C VAL A 298 -11.08 -11.66 10.12
N VAL A 299 -11.22 -11.59 8.81
CA VAL A 299 -12.46 -11.94 8.11
C VAL A 299 -12.42 -13.41 7.66
N ARG A 300 -13.50 -14.14 7.98
CA ARG A 300 -13.74 -15.51 7.53
C ARG A 300 -15.13 -15.61 6.91
N GLY A 301 -15.22 -15.52 5.61
CA GLY A 301 -16.50 -15.39 4.92
C GLY A 301 -17.21 -14.10 5.35
N ARG A 302 -18.39 -14.22 5.96
CA ARG A 302 -19.16 -13.09 6.51
C ARG A 302 -18.87 -12.79 7.98
N ARG A 303 -17.99 -13.56 8.64
CA ARG A 303 -17.67 -13.40 10.05
C ARG A 303 -16.42 -12.56 10.23
N TYR A 304 -16.48 -11.58 11.11
CA TYR A 304 -15.35 -10.83 11.63
C TYR A 304 -14.99 -11.33 13.03
N LEU A 305 -13.70 -11.56 13.24
CA LEU A 305 -13.10 -12.04 14.48
C LEU A 305 -11.96 -11.11 14.86
N ASN A 306 -11.95 -10.57 16.07
CA ASN A 306 -10.85 -9.74 16.54
C ASN A 306 -10.36 -10.21 17.91
N SER A 307 -9.17 -10.79 17.93
CA SER A 307 -8.55 -11.35 19.13
C SER A 307 -8.12 -10.26 20.13
N ALA A 308 -7.70 -9.09 19.65
CA ALA A 308 -7.27 -7.97 20.49
C ALA A 308 -8.47 -7.32 21.21
N LEU A 309 -9.57 -7.14 20.48
CA LEU A 309 -10.82 -6.60 21.02
C LEU A 309 -11.69 -7.67 21.70
N ARG A 310 -11.38 -8.94 21.49
CA ARG A 310 -12.11 -10.12 21.98
C ARG A 310 -13.59 -10.12 21.57
N ILE A 311 -13.88 -9.74 20.33
CA ILE A 311 -15.22 -9.67 19.77
C ILE A 311 -15.35 -10.43 18.45
N SER A 312 -16.58 -10.83 18.17
CA SER A 312 -16.99 -11.41 16.90
C SER A 312 -18.35 -10.87 16.47
N PHE A 313 -18.57 -10.77 15.15
CA PHE A 313 -19.89 -10.55 14.59
C PHE A 313 -19.96 -11.16 13.17
N THR A 314 -21.18 -11.33 12.68
CA THR A 314 -21.47 -11.86 11.34
C THR A 314 -22.24 -10.83 10.53
N ALA A 315 -21.74 -10.46 9.37
CA ALA A 315 -22.43 -9.58 8.44
C ALA A 315 -23.71 -10.25 7.90
N PRO A 316 -24.73 -9.46 7.53
CA PRO A 316 -25.94 -9.97 6.91
C PRO A 316 -25.65 -10.79 5.64
N GLU A 317 -26.60 -11.61 5.23
CA GLU A 317 -26.48 -12.38 4.01
C GLU A 317 -26.26 -11.49 2.79
N GLY A 318 -25.42 -11.93 1.87
CA GLY A 318 -25.05 -11.17 0.66
C GLY A 318 -23.97 -10.10 0.88
N PHE A 319 -23.43 -9.92 2.12
CA PHE A 319 -22.31 -9.03 2.34
C PHE A 319 -20.97 -9.76 2.21
N SER A 320 -20.02 -9.10 1.58
CA SER A 320 -18.61 -9.41 1.74
C SER A 320 -17.96 -8.39 2.68
N LEU A 321 -17.15 -8.90 3.62
CA LEU A 321 -16.42 -8.07 4.59
C LEU A 321 -14.97 -7.94 4.19
N GLU A 322 -14.40 -6.81 4.57
CA GLU A 322 -13.00 -6.51 4.46
C GLU A 322 -12.52 -5.77 5.71
N SER A 323 -11.42 -6.25 6.28
CA SER A 323 -10.80 -5.63 7.45
C SER A 323 -9.76 -4.61 7.01
N ALA A 324 -9.86 -3.40 7.54
CA ALA A 324 -8.84 -2.38 7.49
C ALA A 324 -8.37 -2.09 8.93
N ARG A 325 -7.25 -1.36 9.08
CA ARG A 325 -6.58 -1.15 10.37
C ARG A 325 -7.51 -0.80 11.55
N ASP A 326 -8.41 0.17 11.35
CA ASP A 326 -9.26 0.72 12.40
C ASP A 326 -10.75 0.54 12.11
N MET A 327 -11.09 -0.20 11.05
CA MET A 327 -12.48 -0.40 10.63
C MET A 327 -12.68 -1.69 9.84
N VAL A 328 -13.92 -2.12 9.78
CA VAL A 328 -14.37 -3.16 8.84
C VAL A 328 -15.38 -2.53 7.89
N ILE A 329 -15.20 -2.77 6.61
CA ILE A 329 -16.14 -2.37 5.58
C ILE A 329 -16.84 -3.61 5.06
N GLY A 330 -18.14 -3.50 4.86
CA GLY A 330 -18.95 -4.53 4.20
C GLY A 330 -19.70 -3.96 3.00
N ILE A 331 -19.76 -4.71 1.90
CA ILE A 331 -20.49 -4.32 0.72
C ILE A 331 -21.49 -5.43 0.39
N GLY A 332 -22.76 -5.06 0.24
CA GLY A 332 -23.82 -5.97 -0.22
C GLY A 332 -23.62 -6.35 -1.68
N SER A 333 -23.96 -7.57 -2.04
CA SER A 333 -23.72 -8.16 -3.38
C SER A 333 -24.29 -7.37 -4.55
N ASN A 334 -25.35 -6.57 -4.32
CA ASN A 334 -25.97 -5.70 -5.33
C ASN A 334 -25.41 -4.26 -5.32
N GLY A 335 -24.44 -3.95 -4.45
CA GLY A 335 -23.85 -2.61 -4.32
C GLY A 335 -24.80 -1.54 -3.76
N SER A 336 -26.03 -1.90 -3.35
CA SER A 336 -27.03 -0.97 -2.79
C SER A 336 -26.96 -0.82 -1.28
N GLN A 337 -26.13 -1.61 -0.62
CA GLN A 337 -25.93 -1.61 0.82
C GLN A 337 -24.44 -1.59 1.17
N ALA A 338 -24.10 -0.86 2.23
CA ALA A 338 -22.75 -0.80 2.77
C ALA A 338 -22.79 -0.90 4.30
N LEU A 339 -21.83 -1.58 4.88
CA LEU A 339 -21.61 -1.73 6.31
C LEU A 339 -20.28 -1.09 6.68
N ARG A 340 -20.26 -0.38 7.78
CA ARG A 340 -19.03 0.04 8.46
C ARG A 340 -19.09 -0.35 9.92
N PHE A 341 -18.02 -0.95 10.41
CA PHE A 341 -17.75 -1.18 11.82
C PHE A 341 -16.45 -0.50 12.20
N ASP A 342 -16.43 0.21 13.31
CA ASP A 342 -15.23 0.77 13.92
C ASP A 342 -15.42 0.96 15.44
N SER A 343 -14.43 1.54 16.11
CA SER A 343 -14.56 1.84 17.54
C SER A 343 -14.01 3.23 17.89
N VAL A 344 -14.62 3.84 18.89
CA VAL A 344 -14.20 5.14 19.46
C VAL A 344 -14.21 5.08 20.98
N THR A 345 -13.54 6.04 21.61
CA THR A 345 -13.65 6.28 23.06
C THR A 345 -14.62 7.44 23.28
N LEU A 346 -15.58 7.29 24.19
CA LEU A 346 -16.48 8.37 24.58
C LEU A 346 -15.76 9.42 25.42
N LYS A 347 -16.23 10.65 25.33
CA LYS A 347 -15.83 11.71 26.26
C LYS A 347 -16.39 11.37 27.67
N PRO A 348 -15.71 11.77 28.77
CA PRO A 348 -16.09 11.38 30.11
C PRO A 348 -17.54 11.66 30.49
N ASP A 349 -18.13 12.74 29.96
CA ASP A 349 -19.50 13.17 30.31
C ASP A 349 -20.53 12.86 29.21
N GLN A 350 -20.18 12.04 28.24
CA GLN A 350 -21.04 11.73 27.10
C GLN A 350 -21.76 10.39 27.31
N THR A 351 -23.09 10.41 27.34
CA THR A 351 -23.87 9.17 27.32
C THR A 351 -23.94 8.56 25.93
N LEU A 352 -24.16 7.25 25.87
CA LEU A 352 -24.28 6.53 24.61
C LEU A 352 -25.43 7.07 23.74
N ALA A 353 -26.57 7.38 24.34
CA ALA A 353 -27.72 7.98 23.67
C ALA A 353 -27.41 9.37 23.11
N SER A 354 -26.76 10.24 23.92
CA SER A 354 -26.34 11.57 23.42
C SER A 354 -25.29 11.48 22.33
N TYR A 355 -24.41 10.47 22.40
CA TYR A 355 -23.44 10.22 21.34
C TYR A 355 -24.11 9.86 20.01
N VAL A 356 -25.08 8.92 20.01
CA VAL A 356 -25.80 8.52 18.80
C VAL A 356 -26.65 9.66 18.25
N SER A 357 -27.29 10.44 19.11
CA SER A 357 -28.13 11.59 18.70
C SER A 357 -27.31 12.81 18.23
N SER A 358 -26.01 12.90 18.55
CA SER A 358 -25.17 14.06 18.21
C SER A 358 -24.86 14.19 16.69
N GLY A 359 -25.27 13.22 15.87
CA GLY A 359 -25.05 13.28 14.42
C GLY A 359 -23.60 12.94 14.05
N TRP A 360 -23.16 11.71 14.31
CA TRP A 360 -21.81 11.22 13.98
C TRP A 360 -21.54 10.94 12.48
N ILE A 361 -22.55 11.13 11.64
CA ILE A 361 -22.45 11.04 10.18
C ILE A 361 -22.92 12.36 9.59
N ASP A 362 -22.04 13.04 8.88
CA ASP A 362 -22.34 14.32 8.25
C ASP A 362 -23.47 14.18 7.23
N GLY A 363 -24.43 15.10 7.25
CA GLY A 363 -25.55 15.13 6.34
C GLY A 363 -26.65 14.09 6.62
N VAL A 364 -26.60 13.38 7.75
CA VAL A 364 -27.60 12.40 8.18
C VAL A 364 -28.43 12.94 9.33
N GLN A 365 -29.76 12.96 9.16
CA GLN A 365 -30.70 13.24 10.24
C GLN A 365 -30.93 11.95 11.04
N THR A 366 -30.51 11.93 12.30
CA THR A 366 -30.71 10.81 13.22
C THR A 366 -32.12 10.87 13.79
N GLY A 367 -32.86 9.77 13.68
CA GLY A 367 -34.17 9.59 14.28
C GLY A 367 -34.12 9.33 15.81
N PRO A 368 -35.23 8.91 16.40
CA PRO A 368 -35.27 8.55 17.83
C PRO A 368 -34.21 7.50 18.18
N VAL A 369 -33.53 7.71 19.32
CA VAL A 369 -32.50 6.78 19.82
C VAL A 369 -33.14 5.89 20.88
N GLU A 370 -33.04 4.58 20.69
CA GLU A 370 -33.46 3.56 21.64
C GLU A 370 -32.25 3.00 22.37
N THR A 371 -32.35 2.96 23.72
CA THR A 371 -31.32 2.29 24.54
C THR A 371 -31.77 0.87 24.89
N ARG A 372 -30.84 -0.08 24.78
CA ARG A 372 -31.07 -1.51 25.08
C ARG A 372 -29.77 -2.21 25.42
N GLU A 373 -29.84 -3.49 25.71
CA GLU A 373 -28.66 -4.33 25.84
C GLU A 373 -28.45 -5.17 24.58
N ILE A 374 -27.17 -5.32 24.18
CA ILE A 374 -26.72 -6.21 23.11
C ILE A 374 -25.54 -7.02 23.65
N ALA A 375 -25.64 -8.33 23.64
CA ALA A 375 -24.64 -9.24 24.21
C ALA A 375 -24.29 -8.94 25.68
N GLY A 376 -25.28 -8.47 26.48
CA GLY A 376 -25.07 -8.07 27.89
C GLY A 376 -24.35 -6.72 28.08
N LEU A 377 -24.17 -5.94 27.01
CA LEU A 377 -23.52 -4.63 27.03
C LEU A 377 -24.54 -3.52 26.76
N PRO A 378 -24.39 -2.34 27.40
CA PRO A 378 -25.20 -1.17 27.09
C PRO A 378 -25.09 -0.80 25.63
N ALA A 379 -26.21 -0.55 24.98
CA ALA A 379 -26.28 -0.20 23.59
C ALA A 379 -27.30 0.90 23.28
N ALA A 380 -27.06 1.66 22.23
CA ALA A 380 -28.01 2.62 21.70
C ALA A 380 -28.13 2.38 20.18
N VAL A 381 -29.36 2.35 19.69
CA VAL A 381 -29.67 2.14 18.27
C VAL A 381 -30.56 3.27 17.76
N ALA A 382 -30.42 3.60 16.49
CA ALA A 382 -31.24 4.59 15.81
C ALA A 382 -31.32 4.29 14.31
N THR A 383 -32.24 4.92 13.64
CA THR A 383 -32.24 5.05 12.18
C THR A 383 -31.77 6.44 11.80
N GLY A 384 -31.20 6.58 10.61
CA GLY A 384 -30.79 7.86 10.06
C GLY A 384 -31.29 8.02 8.62
N LYS A 385 -31.53 9.25 8.23
CA LYS A 385 -31.96 9.57 6.85
C LYS A 385 -31.03 10.62 6.24
N GLY A 386 -30.39 10.28 5.12
CA GLY A 386 -29.69 11.19 4.25
C GLY A 386 -30.48 11.45 2.95
N THR A 387 -29.87 12.12 1.98
CA THR A 387 -30.53 12.48 0.71
C THR A 387 -30.99 11.25 -0.08
N ASP A 388 -30.06 10.29 -0.32
CA ASP A 388 -30.32 9.10 -1.14
C ASP A 388 -30.17 7.79 -0.35
N TRP A 389 -29.87 7.90 0.94
CA TRP A 389 -29.53 6.77 1.80
C TRP A 389 -30.32 6.78 3.09
N VAL A 390 -30.67 5.59 3.54
CA VAL A 390 -31.23 5.35 4.89
C VAL A 390 -30.19 4.54 5.66
N PHE A 391 -30.06 4.84 6.95
CA PHE A 391 -29.02 4.27 7.80
C PHE A 391 -29.64 3.53 8.99
N GLY A 392 -29.12 2.35 9.29
CA GLY A 392 -29.19 1.75 10.59
C GLY A 392 -27.92 2.12 11.37
N LEU A 393 -28.10 2.54 12.60
CA LEU A 393 -27.02 2.99 13.49
C LEU A 393 -27.07 2.17 14.77
N ALA A 394 -25.93 1.66 15.23
CA ALA A 394 -25.82 1.02 16.53
C ALA A 394 -24.48 1.36 17.18
N ALA A 395 -24.53 1.63 18.46
CA ALA A 395 -23.37 1.85 19.32
C ALA A 395 -23.46 0.91 20.52
N ILE A 396 -22.41 0.13 20.78
CA ILE A 396 -22.34 -0.85 21.88
C ILE A 396 -21.16 -0.48 22.77
N GLN A 397 -21.36 -0.28 24.06
CA GLN A 397 -20.33 0.19 24.97
C GLN A 397 -19.71 -0.96 25.78
N ALA A 398 -18.38 -1.06 25.72
CA ALA A 398 -17.60 -1.98 26.54
C ALA A 398 -16.47 -1.20 27.26
N GLY A 399 -16.71 -0.87 28.52
CA GLY A 399 -15.83 0.02 29.27
C GLY A 399 -15.85 1.45 28.72
N ASP A 400 -14.69 2.00 28.40
CA ASP A 400 -14.52 3.31 27.77
C ASP A 400 -14.66 3.28 26.24
N ARG A 401 -14.69 2.09 25.64
CA ARG A 401 -14.77 1.87 24.21
C ARG A 401 -16.21 1.72 23.74
N VAL A 402 -16.53 2.34 22.61
CA VAL A 402 -17.81 2.16 21.92
C VAL A 402 -17.56 1.56 20.56
N TYR A 403 -18.15 0.41 20.31
CA TYR A 403 -18.22 -0.24 19.01
C TYR A 403 -19.36 0.34 18.20
N ARG A 404 -19.08 0.81 16.98
CA ARG A 404 -20.06 1.45 16.12
C ARG A 404 -20.35 0.60 14.91
N PHE A 405 -21.63 0.44 14.61
CA PHE A 405 -22.13 -0.17 13.39
C PHE A 405 -22.96 0.85 12.62
N ILE A 406 -22.61 1.04 11.36
CA ILE A 406 -23.33 1.85 10.41
C ILE A 406 -23.69 0.95 9.23
N LEU A 407 -24.96 0.75 8.98
CA LEU A 407 -25.45 0.05 7.81
C LEU A 407 -26.21 1.03 6.94
N ALA A 408 -25.69 1.36 5.77
CA ALA A 408 -26.29 2.23 4.80
C ALA A 408 -27.03 1.41 3.75
N ALA A 409 -28.24 1.83 3.40
CA ALA A 409 -29.02 1.26 2.29
C ALA A 409 -29.53 2.38 1.39
N ARG A 410 -29.53 2.18 0.07
CA ARG A 410 -30.12 3.15 -0.87
C ARG A 410 -31.62 3.24 -0.68
N GLY A 411 -32.18 4.42 -0.97
CA GLY A 411 -33.61 4.69 -0.84
C GLY A 411 -34.49 3.59 -1.45
N GLY A 412 -35.50 3.17 -0.67
CA GLY A 412 -36.36 2.03 -1.02
C GLY A 412 -35.99 0.70 -0.37
N SER A 413 -34.80 0.58 0.23
CA SER A 413 -34.39 -0.58 1.02
C SER A 413 -34.45 -0.27 2.52
N ASP A 414 -34.97 -1.18 3.32
CA ASP A 414 -35.03 -1.03 4.79
C ASP A 414 -33.73 -1.57 5.43
N PRO A 415 -32.93 -0.73 6.10
CA PRO A 415 -31.73 -1.18 6.80
C PRO A 415 -32.02 -1.81 8.19
N ALA A 416 -33.22 -1.72 8.72
CA ALA A 416 -33.53 -2.13 10.08
C ALA A 416 -33.34 -3.65 10.29
N ARG A 417 -33.90 -4.46 9.39
CA ARG A 417 -33.79 -5.93 9.50
C ARG A 417 -32.34 -6.43 9.34
N PRO A 418 -31.56 -5.99 8.34
CA PRO A 418 -30.13 -6.34 8.26
C PRO A 418 -29.33 -5.84 9.45
N MET A 419 -29.59 -4.62 9.97
CA MET A 419 -28.94 -4.09 11.17
C MET A 419 -29.26 -4.95 12.39
N GLN A 420 -30.53 -5.35 12.57
CA GLN A 420 -30.92 -6.21 13.69
C GLN A 420 -30.20 -7.57 13.63
N ALA A 421 -30.09 -8.20 12.47
CA ALA A 421 -29.34 -9.45 12.29
C ALA A 421 -27.86 -9.27 12.63
N LEU A 422 -27.26 -8.17 12.17
CA LEU A 422 -25.87 -7.83 12.43
C LEU A 422 -25.58 -7.69 13.92
N ILE A 423 -26.31 -6.82 14.64
CA ILE A 423 -26.07 -6.56 16.06
C ILE A 423 -26.45 -7.72 16.96
N SER A 424 -27.43 -8.57 16.56
CA SER A 424 -27.76 -9.80 17.27
C SER A 424 -26.66 -10.86 17.17
N SER A 425 -25.81 -10.77 16.17
CA SER A 425 -24.66 -11.66 15.99
C SER A 425 -23.40 -11.19 16.75
N PHE A 426 -23.40 -9.96 17.26
CA PHE A 426 -22.28 -9.41 18.02
C PHE A 426 -22.17 -10.10 19.40
N HIS A 427 -20.97 -10.61 19.71
CA HIS A 427 -20.71 -11.29 20.98
C HIS A 427 -19.22 -11.28 21.32
N ALA A 428 -18.90 -11.64 22.57
CA ALA A 428 -17.52 -11.88 23.00
C ALA A 428 -16.96 -13.13 22.31
N LEU A 429 -15.72 -13.06 21.86
CA LEU A 429 -15.05 -14.15 21.13
C LEU A 429 -15.05 -15.45 21.97
N THR A 430 -15.58 -16.52 21.39
CA THR A 430 -15.53 -17.85 21.99
C THR A 430 -14.13 -18.47 21.86
N PRO A 431 -13.75 -19.48 22.67
CA PRO A 431 -12.46 -20.16 22.54
C PRO A 431 -12.21 -20.76 21.14
N GLY A 432 -13.25 -21.33 20.50
CA GLY A 432 -13.14 -21.86 19.15
C GLY A 432 -12.92 -20.76 18.09
N GLU A 433 -13.59 -19.62 18.25
CA GLU A 433 -13.38 -18.46 17.39
C GLU A 433 -12.02 -17.80 17.61
N ALA A 434 -11.53 -17.76 18.86
CA ALA A 434 -10.18 -17.29 19.16
C ALA A 434 -9.11 -18.16 18.45
N GLN A 435 -9.34 -19.45 18.32
CA GLN A 435 -8.49 -20.33 17.53
C GLN A 435 -8.62 -20.05 16.03
N ALA A 436 -9.84 -19.88 15.51
CA ALA A 436 -10.07 -19.52 14.11
C ALA A 436 -9.54 -18.13 13.73
N ALA A 437 -9.30 -17.27 14.69
CA ALA A 437 -8.69 -15.95 14.51
C ALA A 437 -7.15 -15.97 14.52
N ARG A 438 -6.52 -17.15 14.61
CA ARG A 438 -5.06 -17.25 14.49
C ARG A 438 -4.57 -16.81 13.10
N PRO A 439 -3.38 -16.21 13.03
CA PRO A 439 -2.83 -15.80 11.75
C PRO A 439 -2.55 -17.03 10.88
N LEU A 440 -3.03 -17.00 9.66
CA LEU A 440 -2.58 -17.92 8.63
C LEU A 440 -1.18 -17.53 8.19
N GLN A 441 -0.39 -18.52 7.79
CA GLN A 441 1.00 -18.34 7.38
C GLN A 441 1.27 -19.06 6.08
N ILE A 442 2.24 -18.59 5.34
CA ILE A 442 2.86 -19.38 4.28
C ILE A 442 3.66 -20.50 4.96
N ARG A 443 3.36 -21.74 4.61
CA ARG A 443 4.12 -22.93 5.00
C ARG A 443 4.70 -23.58 3.77
N ILE A 444 5.93 -24.07 3.91
CA ILE A 444 6.63 -24.72 2.81
C ILE A 444 6.55 -26.22 2.99
N VAL A 445 5.94 -26.89 2.02
CA VAL A 445 5.80 -28.35 1.99
C VAL A 445 6.58 -28.93 0.82
N THR A 446 7.15 -30.12 1.01
CA THR A 446 7.81 -30.88 -0.06
C THR A 446 6.82 -31.88 -0.63
N ALA A 447 6.61 -31.88 -1.95
CA ALA A 447 5.71 -32.83 -2.60
C ALA A 447 6.30 -34.24 -2.59
N GLY A 448 5.50 -35.19 -2.17
CA GLY A 448 5.79 -36.64 -2.29
C GLY A 448 5.43 -37.20 -3.68
N ALA A 449 5.82 -38.44 -3.95
CA ALA A 449 5.57 -39.09 -5.25
C ALA A 449 4.07 -39.27 -5.60
N GLY A 450 3.17 -39.28 -4.60
CA GLY A 450 1.71 -39.40 -4.80
C GLY A 450 0.95 -38.08 -4.64
N ASP A 451 1.63 -36.98 -4.36
CA ASP A 451 0.95 -35.69 -4.16
C ASP A 451 0.47 -35.12 -5.49
N THR A 452 -0.72 -34.54 -5.44
CA THR A 452 -1.34 -33.79 -6.56
C THR A 452 -1.56 -32.35 -6.14
N THR A 453 -1.79 -31.47 -7.10
CA THR A 453 -2.19 -30.08 -6.84
C THR A 453 -3.40 -30.01 -5.91
N ALA A 454 -4.39 -30.90 -6.12
CA ALA A 454 -5.58 -30.98 -5.27
C ALA A 454 -5.24 -31.47 -3.84
N SER A 455 -4.39 -32.48 -3.67
CA SER A 455 -4.05 -33.02 -2.34
C SER A 455 -3.29 -32.00 -1.49
N LEU A 456 -2.37 -31.21 -2.09
CA LEU A 456 -1.69 -30.16 -1.36
C LEU A 456 -2.60 -28.94 -1.08
N ALA A 457 -3.50 -28.59 -2.01
CA ALA A 457 -4.48 -27.55 -1.80
C ALA A 457 -5.45 -27.88 -0.64
N GLN A 458 -5.80 -29.16 -0.43
CA GLN A 458 -6.62 -29.59 0.72
C GLN A 458 -5.94 -29.37 2.08
N ARG A 459 -4.62 -29.20 2.12
CA ARG A 459 -3.88 -28.84 3.35
C ARG A 459 -4.00 -27.35 3.69
N MET A 460 -4.53 -26.54 2.76
CA MET A 460 -4.71 -25.09 3.00
C MET A 460 -5.92 -24.86 3.90
N GLN A 461 -5.77 -23.95 4.83
CA GLN A 461 -6.78 -23.61 5.82
C GLN A 461 -7.41 -22.24 5.54
N GLY A 462 -8.69 -22.09 5.90
CA GLY A 462 -9.40 -20.81 5.86
C GLY A 462 -9.55 -20.19 4.46
N GLN A 463 -9.54 -21.02 3.40
CA GLN A 463 -9.61 -20.58 2.02
C GLN A 463 -10.76 -21.24 1.27
N ASP A 464 -11.73 -20.44 0.82
CA ASP A 464 -12.90 -20.97 0.07
C ASP A 464 -12.51 -21.48 -1.33
N ARG A 465 -11.40 -20.98 -1.90
CA ARG A 465 -10.88 -21.32 -3.23
C ARG A 465 -9.45 -21.86 -3.14
N ALA A 466 -9.24 -22.84 -2.25
CA ALA A 466 -7.93 -23.34 -1.90
C ALA A 466 -7.10 -23.84 -3.11
N LEU A 467 -7.73 -24.55 -4.04
CA LEU A 467 -7.06 -25.08 -5.23
C LEU A 467 -6.53 -23.95 -6.14
N GLU A 468 -7.37 -22.98 -6.41
CA GLU A 468 -6.98 -21.84 -7.26
C GLU A 468 -5.91 -20.98 -6.58
N LEU A 469 -6.04 -20.73 -5.29
CA LEU A 469 -5.03 -19.98 -4.54
C LEU A 469 -3.70 -20.75 -4.50
N PHE A 470 -3.70 -22.06 -4.31
CA PHE A 470 -2.50 -22.88 -4.37
C PHE A 470 -1.79 -22.74 -5.72
N GLN A 471 -2.55 -22.80 -6.82
CA GLN A 471 -2.01 -22.60 -8.16
C GLN A 471 -1.40 -21.20 -8.36
N VAL A 472 -2.10 -20.16 -7.90
CA VAL A 472 -1.61 -18.78 -7.99
C VAL A 472 -0.32 -18.58 -7.21
N LEU A 473 -0.27 -19.01 -5.95
CA LEU A 473 0.90 -18.86 -5.08
C LEU A 473 2.13 -19.60 -5.62
N ASN A 474 1.93 -20.73 -6.28
CA ASN A 474 3.02 -21.58 -6.78
C ASN A 474 3.27 -21.44 -8.30
N GLY A 475 2.58 -20.52 -8.96
CA GLY A 475 2.77 -20.27 -10.38
C GLY A 475 2.39 -21.45 -11.29
N LEU A 476 1.44 -22.29 -10.84
CA LEU A 476 1.04 -23.51 -11.54
C LEU A 476 -0.13 -23.26 -12.50
N ASP A 477 -0.09 -23.91 -13.64
CA ASP A 477 -1.23 -24.00 -14.54
C ASP A 477 -2.27 -25.02 -14.05
N ARG A 478 -3.52 -24.92 -14.55
CA ARG A 478 -4.67 -25.73 -14.06
C ARG A 478 -4.40 -27.24 -13.97
N ASN A 479 -3.66 -27.79 -14.93
CA ASN A 479 -3.41 -29.23 -15.04
C ASN A 479 -1.94 -29.59 -14.82
N GLN A 480 -1.14 -28.67 -14.28
CA GLN A 480 0.27 -28.92 -14.07
C GLN A 480 0.48 -29.90 -12.93
N ALA A 481 1.19 -31.01 -13.22
CA ALA A 481 1.56 -31.98 -12.21
C ALA A 481 2.64 -31.42 -11.27
N LEU A 482 2.59 -31.84 -10.02
CA LEU A 482 3.64 -31.53 -9.05
C LEU A 482 4.88 -32.35 -9.33
N VAL A 483 6.04 -31.80 -9.04
CA VAL A 483 7.33 -32.48 -9.17
C VAL A 483 7.68 -33.05 -7.79
N PRO A 484 7.82 -34.39 -7.64
CA PRO A 484 8.24 -35.00 -6.38
C PRO A 484 9.59 -34.44 -5.91
N GLY A 485 9.69 -34.12 -4.62
CA GLY A 485 10.87 -33.49 -4.02
C GLY A 485 10.94 -31.97 -4.17
N GLN A 486 10.09 -31.36 -5.00
CA GLN A 486 9.98 -29.90 -5.10
C GLN A 486 9.17 -29.33 -3.94
N ARG A 487 9.54 -28.11 -3.52
CA ARG A 487 8.88 -27.36 -2.46
C ARG A 487 7.75 -26.48 -3.01
N TYR A 488 6.66 -26.41 -2.27
CA TYR A 488 5.49 -25.63 -2.61
C TYR A 488 4.98 -24.85 -1.40
N LYS A 489 4.40 -23.69 -1.66
CA LYS A 489 3.72 -22.85 -0.66
C LYS A 489 2.31 -23.37 -0.41
N VAL A 490 1.95 -23.54 0.86
CA VAL A 490 0.57 -23.75 1.32
C VAL A 490 0.24 -22.70 2.36
N VAL A 491 -1.05 -22.43 2.59
CA VAL A 491 -1.54 -21.51 3.62
C VAL A 491 -2.09 -22.34 4.77
N ALA A 492 -1.48 -22.26 5.94
CA ALA A 492 -1.87 -22.98 7.14
C ALA A 492 -1.55 -22.16 8.41
N GLU A 493 -2.01 -22.64 9.59
CA GLU A 493 -1.64 -22.06 10.89
C GLU A 493 -0.15 -22.27 11.23
#